data_bac2bb2a529d1197ce1d204ba84ac6b7
#
_entry.id   bac2bb2a529d1197ce1d204ba84ac6b7
#
_cell.length_a   1.000
_cell.length_b   1.000
_cell.length_c   1.000
_cell.angle_alpha   90.00
_cell.angle_beta   90.00
_cell.angle_gamma   90.00
#
_symmetry.space_group_name_H-M   'P 1'
#
loop_
_entity.id
_entity.type
_entity.pdbx_description
1 polymer ?
#
loop_
_entity_poly.entity_id
_entity_poly.type
_entity_poly.pdbx_seq_one_letter_code
_entity_poly.pdbx_strand_id
1 'polypeptide(L)'
;MSTLQVKDLPVNQLHASTIFNMCKKLNIKIRTGGDFKTFAAEINMSFDDIALISQAENPTEEIFKWWCPKREATVVNLQKILQKMERYDILKILDKDPKVQAFSKYGN
;
A
#
# COMPACT_ATOMS: atom_id res chain seq x y z
N MET A 1 22.46 2.70 -19.21
CA MET A 1 21.91 3.10 -17.90
C MET A 1 20.40 2.96 -17.92
N SER A 2 19.86 2.22 -16.99
CA SER A 2 18.41 2.04 -16.96
C SER A 2 17.73 3.23 -16.31
N THR A 3 16.60 3.63 -16.88
CA THR A 3 15.77 4.67 -16.31
C THR A 3 14.78 4.04 -15.33
N LEU A 4 14.78 4.49 -14.08
CA LEU A 4 13.81 4.01 -13.11
C LEU A 4 12.41 4.49 -13.48
N GLN A 5 11.46 3.59 -13.41
CA GLN A 5 10.06 3.89 -13.69
C GLN A 5 9.23 3.62 -12.45
N VAL A 6 7.99 4.13 -12.44
CA VAL A 6 7.10 3.96 -11.28
C VAL A 6 6.92 2.47 -10.94
N LYS A 7 6.95 1.59 -11.94
CA LYS A 7 6.82 0.14 -11.71
C LYS A 7 7.97 -0.45 -10.90
N ASP A 8 9.12 0.23 -10.88
CA ASP A 8 10.29 -0.21 -10.13
C ASP A 8 10.39 0.43 -8.75
N LEU A 9 9.50 1.35 -8.43
CA LEU A 9 9.56 2.09 -7.17
C LEU A 9 9.04 1.23 -6.02
N PRO A 10 9.89 0.92 -5.04
CA PRO A 10 9.42 0.16 -3.87
C PRO A 10 8.51 1.01 -2.99
N VAL A 11 7.56 0.36 -2.33
CA VAL A 11 6.64 1.05 -1.42
C VAL A 11 7.42 1.75 -0.29
N ASN A 12 8.52 1.16 0.17
CA ASN A 12 9.29 1.74 1.27
C ASN A 12 10.04 3.03 0.90
N GLN A 13 10.02 3.42 -0.37
CA GLN A 13 10.61 4.68 -0.82
C GLN A 13 9.60 5.84 -0.81
N LEU A 14 8.35 5.55 -0.52
CA LEU A 14 7.32 6.59 -0.44
C LEU A 14 7.58 7.52 0.74
N HIS A 15 7.07 8.72 0.63
CA HIS A 15 7.15 9.70 1.71
C HIS A 15 6.44 9.17 2.95
N ALA A 16 7.00 9.44 4.13
CA ALA A 16 6.43 8.95 5.38
C ALA A 16 4.98 9.41 5.55
N SER A 17 4.67 10.64 5.18
CA SER A 17 3.31 11.16 5.29
C SER A 17 2.33 10.41 4.39
N THR A 18 2.77 9.95 3.23
CA THR A 18 1.93 9.16 2.32
C THR A 18 1.55 7.84 2.98
N ILE A 19 2.55 7.12 3.52
CA ILE A 19 2.33 5.86 4.21
C ILE A 19 1.38 6.08 5.40
N PHE A 20 1.64 7.10 6.19
CA PHE A 20 0.85 7.42 7.37
C PHE A 20 -0.62 7.68 7.01
N ASN A 21 -0.86 8.47 5.96
CA ASN A 21 -2.23 8.80 5.54
C ASN A 21 -2.96 7.59 4.97
N MET A 22 -2.26 6.71 4.26
CA MET A 22 -2.84 5.47 3.77
C MET A 22 -3.23 4.56 4.94
N CYS A 23 -2.35 4.46 5.95
CA CYS A 23 -2.63 3.65 7.13
C CYS A 23 -3.88 4.15 7.88
N LYS A 24 -4.02 5.47 8.03
CA LYS A 24 -5.18 6.04 8.70
C LYS A 24 -6.48 5.63 8.01
N LYS A 25 -6.49 5.62 6.69
CA LYS A 25 -7.68 5.25 5.92
C LYS A 25 -7.95 3.75 5.99
N LEU A 26 -6.91 2.94 5.81
CA LEU A 26 -7.05 1.49 5.80
C LEU A 26 -7.38 0.92 7.18
N ASN A 27 -6.98 1.61 8.25
CA ASN A 27 -7.28 1.16 9.61
C ASN A 27 -8.77 1.28 9.96
N ILE A 28 -9.52 2.06 9.21
CA ILE A 28 -10.97 2.18 9.45
C ILE A 28 -11.64 0.88 9.01
N LYS A 29 -12.27 0.19 9.95
CA LYS A 29 -12.91 -1.10 9.66
C LYS A 29 -14.18 -0.89 8.83
N ILE A 30 -14.30 -1.67 7.77
CA ILE A 30 -15.45 -1.61 6.85
C ILE A 30 -16.06 -3.00 6.76
N ARG A 31 -17.34 -3.13 7.11
CA ARG A 31 -18.04 -4.43 7.17
C ARG A 31 -18.03 -5.15 5.81
N THR A 32 -18.13 -4.42 4.73
CA THR A 32 -18.22 -4.98 3.38
C THR A 32 -16.86 -5.23 2.73
N GLY A 33 -15.78 -4.99 3.45
CA GLY A 33 -14.43 -5.16 2.92
C GLY A 33 -13.86 -3.85 2.41
N GLY A 34 -12.60 -3.91 1.96
CA GLY A 34 -11.90 -2.72 1.47
C GLY A 34 -11.06 -2.03 2.54
N ASP A 35 -10.94 -2.63 3.73
CA ASP A 35 -10.07 -2.12 4.80
C ASP A 35 -8.74 -2.87 4.81
N PHE A 36 -7.97 -2.72 5.91
CA PHE A 36 -6.65 -3.36 6.01
C PHE A 36 -6.71 -4.87 5.88
N LYS A 37 -7.81 -5.50 6.29
CA LYS A 37 -7.95 -6.96 6.18
C LYS A 37 -7.99 -7.39 4.72
N THR A 38 -8.73 -6.66 3.89
CA THR A 38 -8.80 -6.94 2.46
C THR A 38 -7.43 -6.74 1.83
N PHE A 39 -6.74 -5.64 2.19
CA PHE A 39 -5.40 -5.38 1.70
C PHE A 39 -4.45 -6.52 2.06
N ALA A 40 -4.49 -6.96 3.32
CA ALA A 40 -3.63 -8.06 3.77
C ALA A 40 -3.89 -9.34 2.99
N ALA A 41 -5.15 -9.64 2.72
CA ALA A 41 -5.52 -10.81 1.93
C ALA A 41 -4.99 -10.72 0.50
N GLU A 42 -5.01 -9.53 -0.08
CA GLU A 42 -4.52 -9.32 -1.45
C GLU A 42 -3.02 -9.52 -1.59
N ILE A 43 -2.27 -9.36 -0.50
CA ILE A 43 -0.82 -9.61 -0.52
C ILE A 43 -0.48 -11.00 0.03
N ASN A 44 -1.47 -11.88 0.08
CA ASN A 44 -1.33 -13.29 0.47
C ASN A 44 -0.92 -13.51 1.92
N MET A 45 -1.31 -12.62 2.80
CA MET A 45 -1.11 -12.82 4.23
C MET A 45 -2.08 -13.88 4.72
N SER A 46 -1.62 -14.77 5.61
CA SER A 46 -2.46 -15.86 6.12
C SER A 46 -3.57 -15.33 7.03
N PHE A 47 -4.64 -16.09 7.14
CA PHE A 47 -5.74 -15.74 8.03
C PHE A 47 -5.28 -15.53 9.46
N ASP A 48 -4.38 -16.41 9.95
CA ASP A 48 -3.86 -16.30 11.31
C ASP A 48 -3.03 -15.03 11.49
N ASP A 49 -2.20 -14.69 10.52
CA ASP A 49 -1.40 -13.47 10.59
C ASP A 49 -2.28 -12.23 10.56
N ILE A 50 -3.33 -12.24 9.75
CA ILE A 50 -4.29 -11.13 9.69
C ILE A 50 -4.98 -10.99 11.06
N ALA A 51 -5.37 -12.10 11.67
CA ALA A 51 -6.02 -12.08 12.99
C ALA A 51 -5.11 -11.46 14.04
N LEU A 52 -3.82 -11.83 14.03
CA LEU A 52 -2.85 -11.27 14.99
C LEU A 52 -2.66 -9.78 14.77
N ILE A 53 -2.48 -9.37 13.52
CA ILE A 53 -2.26 -7.97 13.17
C ILE A 53 -3.48 -7.13 13.50
N SER A 54 -4.70 -7.71 13.40
CA SER A 54 -5.94 -7.00 13.70
C SER A 54 -5.99 -6.50 15.14
N GLN A 55 -5.19 -7.08 16.03
CA GLN A 55 -5.14 -6.67 17.43
C GLN A 55 -4.15 -5.53 17.68
N ALA A 56 -3.36 -5.17 16.67
CA ALA A 56 -2.38 -4.10 16.79
C ALA A 56 -3.06 -2.73 16.83
N GLU A 57 -2.39 -1.78 17.44
CA GLU A 57 -2.86 -0.40 17.49
C GLU A 57 -2.94 0.22 16.11
N ASN A 58 -1.96 -0.10 15.25
CA ASN A 58 -1.93 0.36 13.86
C ASN A 58 -1.72 -0.85 12.95
N PRO A 59 -2.80 -1.61 12.66
CA PRO A 59 -2.67 -2.85 11.91
C PRO A 59 -2.11 -2.65 10.50
N THR A 60 -2.48 -1.58 9.81
CA THR A 60 -1.98 -1.34 8.46
C THR A 60 -0.47 -1.11 8.45
N GLU A 61 0.07 -0.43 9.46
CA GLU A 61 1.52 -0.25 9.57
C GLU A 61 2.22 -1.60 9.70
N GLU A 62 1.66 -2.51 10.49
CA GLU A 62 2.22 -3.86 10.64
C GLU A 62 2.19 -4.61 9.32
N ILE A 63 1.13 -4.43 8.53
CA ILE A 63 1.01 -5.05 7.21
C ILE A 63 2.11 -4.52 6.28
N PHE A 64 2.32 -3.21 6.26
CA PHE A 64 3.40 -2.63 5.45
C PHE A 64 4.77 -3.12 5.90
N LYS A 65 5.01 -3.25 7.20
CA LYS A 65 6.28 -3.78 7.72
C LYS A 65 6.51 -5.22 7.25
N TRP A 66 5.46 -6.01 7.21
CA TRP A 66 5.53 -7.40 6.74
C TRP A 66 5.80 -7.48 5.25
N TRP A 67 5.18 -6.59 4.48
CA TRP A 67 5.18 -6.64 3.02
C TRP A 67 6.39 -5.94 2.39
N CYS A 68 6.77 -4.78 2.92
CA CYS A 68 7.79 -3.93 2.29
C CYS A 68 9.13 -4.61 2.02
N PRO A 69 9.61 -5.57 2.85
CA PRO A 69 10.85 -6.28 2.51
C PRO A 69 10.75 -7.19 1.31
N LYS A 70 9.55 -7.49 0.84
CA LYS A 70 9.34 -8.42 -0.27
C LYS A 70 9.53 -7.71 -1.60
N ARG A 71 10.01 -8.47 -2.60
CA ARG A 71 10.28 -7.93 -3.94
C ARG A 71 9.03 -7.34 -4.59
N GLU A 72 7.89 -7.97 -4.37
CA GLU A 72 6.62 -7.56 -4.97
C GLU A 72 6.00 -6.32 -4.32
N ALA A 73 6.60 -5.78 -3.26
CA ALA A 73 6.09 -4.59 -2.58
C ALA A 73 6.48 -3.32 -3.34
N THR A 74 5.87 -3.14 -4.50
CA THR A 74 6.11 -2.00 -5.38
C THR A 74 4.89 -1.09 -5.43
N VAL A 75 5.13 0.15 -5.83
CA VAL A 75 4.04 1.13 -5.97
C VAL A 75 3.03 0.66 -7.01
N VAL A 76 3.49 0.08 -8.13
CA VAL A 76 2.59 -0.42 -9.16
C VAL A 76 1.68 -1.52 -8.62
N ASN A 77 2.24 -2.44 -7.84
CA ASN A 77 1.42 -3.50 -7.25
C ASN A 77 0.44 -2.93 -6.22
N LEU A 78 0.87 -1.96 -5.45
CA LEU A 78 -0.02 -1.28 -4.49
C LEU A 78 -1.16 -0.57 -5.23
N GLN A 79 -0.87 0.11 -6.34
CA GLN A 79 -1.90 0.75 -7.16
C GLN A 79 -2.93 -0.26 -7.65
N LYS A 80 -2.46 -1.41 -8.14
CA LYS A 80 -3.35 -2.48 -8.63
C LYS A 80 -4.24 -3.02 -7.51
N ILE A 81 -3.67 -3.20 -6.33
CA ILE A 81 -4.42 -3.69 -5.18
C ILE A 81 -5.50 -2.69 -4.78
N LEU A 82 -5.15 -1.40 -4.69
CA LEU A 82 -6.10 -0.37 -4.31
C LEU A 82 -7.23 -0.23 -5.34
N GLN A 83 -6.92 -0.38 -6.62
CA GLN A 83 -7.93 -0.39 -7.68
C GLN A 83 -8.85 -1.59 -7.53
N LYS A 84 -8.30 -2.76 -7.28
CA LYS A 84 -9.09 -3.98 -7.07
C LYS A 84 -10.02 -3.86 -5.86
N MET A 85 -9.53 -3.20 -4.81
CA MET A 85 -10.31 -2.93 -3.60
C MET A 85 -11.32 -1.79 -3.80
N GLU A 86 -11.26 -1.11 -4.93
CA GLU A 86 -12.09 0.06 -5.22
C GLU A 86 -11.88 1.19 -4.21
N ARG A 87 -10.66 1.27 -3.65
CA ARG A 87 -10.30 2.32 -2.70
C ARG A 87 -9.60 3.46 -3.45
N TYR A 88 -10.38 4.14 -4.27
CA TYR A 88 -9.86 5.26 -5.08
C TYR A 88 -9.46 6.46 -4.24
N ASP A 89 -10.05 6.60 -3.06
CA ASP A 89 -9.65 7.63 -2.09
C ASP A 89 -8.19 7.44 -1.66
N ILE A 90 -7.80 6.19 -1.39
CA ILE A 90 -6.43 5.87 -0.98
C ILE A 90 -5.49 5.95 -2.18
N LEU A 91 -5.96 5.50 -3.34
CA LEU A 91 -5.18 5.58 -4.57
C LEU A 91 -4.78 7.04 -4.86
N LYS A 92 -5.68 7.99 -4.62
CA LYS A 92 -5.36 9.41 -4.78
C LYS A 92 -4.24 9.86 -3.84
N ILE A 93 -4.25 9.37 -2.61
CA ILE A 93 -3.17 9.68 -1.65
C ILE A 93 -1.83 9.18 -2.20
N LEU A 94 -1.81 7.94 -2.68
CA LEU A 94 -0.62 7.34 -3.25
C LEU A 94 -0.12 8.14 -4.46
N ASP A 95 -1.02 8.47 -5.37
CA ASP A 95 -0.66 9.15 -6.61
C ASP A 95 -0.14 10.57 -6.39
N LYS A 96 -0.47 11.19 -5.25
CA LYS A 96 0.02 12.52 -4.91
C LYS A 96 1.40 12.51 -4.25
N ASP A 97 1.94 11.34 -3.94
CA ASP A 97 3.26 11.25 -3.33
C ASP A 97 4.31 11.87 -4.26
N PRO A 98 5.22 12.71 -3.74
CA PRO A 98 6.22 13.36 -4.58
C PRO A 98 7.09 12.38 -5.38
N LYS A 99 7.42 11.22 -4.80
CA LYS A 99 8.19 10.19 -5.50
C LYS A 99 7.40 9.61 -6.67
N VAL A 100 6.12 9.32 -6.44
CA VAL A 100 5.25 8.78 -7.49
C VAL A 100 5.09 9.79 -8.61
N GLN A 101 4.88 11.05 -8.26
CA GLN A 101 4.76 12.14 -9.25
C GLN A 101 6.02 12.27 -10.09
N ALA A 102 7.19 12.23 -9.45
CA ALA A 102 8.46 12.34 -10.13
C ALA A 102 8.69 11.19 -11.11
N PHE A 103 8.41 9.95 -10.66
CA PHE A 103 8.60 8.76 -11.49
C PHE A 103 7.59 8.70 -12.63
N SER A 104 6.34 9.08 -12.39
CA SER A 104 5.32 9.14 -13.43
C SER A 104 5.66 10.15 -14.50
N LYS A 105 6.24 11.28 -14.08
CA LYS A 105 6.60 12.36 -15.00
C LYS A 105 7.69 11.93 -15.97
N TYR A 106 8.63 11.11 -15.53
CA TYR A 106 9.78 10.70 -16.34
C TYR A 106 9.74 9.25 -16.79
N GLY A 107 8.91 8.44 -16.19
CA GLY A 107 8.92 7.00 -16.37
C GLY A 107 7.92 6.47 -17.39
N ASN A 108 7.11 7.33 -17.93
CA ASN A 108 6.16 6.90 -18.95
C ASN A 108 6.78 6.84 -20.32
#